data_badd86b99bb5717e09f3400ea9ad8570
#
_entry.id   badd86b99bb5717e09f3400ea9ad8570
#
_cell.length_a   1.000
_cell.length_b   1.000
_cell.length_c   1.000
_cell.angle_alpha   90.00
_cell.angle_beta   90.00
_cell.angle_gamma   90.00
#
_symmetry.space_group_name_H-M   'P 1'
#
loop_
_entity.id
_entity.type
_entity.pdbx_description
1 polymer ?
#
loop_
_entity_poly.entity_id
_entity_poly.type
_entity_poly.pdbx_seq_one_letter_code
_entity_poly.pdbx_strand_id
1 'polypeptide(L)'
;LAKLPAASDTRTQIELLTGVSKQADGVVTELAALPLSHIAMSDTVKFCNQLSDYVMTLALTAASGTPVSTSDLKQLGTLENQCALLLGQFVTARETMLNESLRMSGSADVFYAEAQLSARPLEQVADGDNGMDYPSMIYDGAFSDARHFGTPKALGSTQIDAAKAVDIAKEFIGAERVKEAASGVETSGNLASYGVNLTLHDGTQLSAEVTKQGGKPLWIVPEHANFGTTATLEECMQKGLDFLRSRGYGELEANHYQVYDGIAVINFVAVQDGVLLYPDLVKLQLRMDTLEVVGLEANNYLMNHMVRVGLTPTLSKVQALAQVSRNLRATDTRLCLIPYQDEERLCYEIACTYNQHEYLVYIDALTGAEVQILMILDTANGEMSA
;
A
#
# COMPACT_ATOMS: atom_id res chain seq x y z
N LEU A 1 15.27 18.66 8.25
CA LEU A 1 15.71 17.68 9.25
C LEU A 1 16.94 18.18 10.01
N ALA A 2 18.03 18.55 9.36
CA ALA A 2 19.30 18.98 9.97
C ALA A 2 19.21 20.08 11.07
N LYS A 3 18.19 20.91 11.06
CA LYS A 3 17.99 21.98 12.04
C LYS A 3 17.28 21.53 13.33
N LEU A 4 16.61 20.37 13.30
CA LEU A 4 15.81 19.89 14.43
C LEU A 4 16.60 19.69 15.73
N PRO A 5 17.82 19.11 15.70
CA PRO A 5 18.63 18.96 16.91
C PRO A 5 19.02 20.30 17.57
N ALA A 6 19.00 21.40 16.81
CA ALA A 6 19.32 22.74 17.29
C ALA A 6 18.08 23.50 17.80
N ALA A 7 16.88 22.99 17.59
CA ALA A 7 15.64 23.63 18.03
C ALA A 7 15.40 23.37 19.52
N SER A 8 15.44 24.42 20.33
CA SER A 8 15.30 24.34 21.80
C SER A 8 13.86 24.51 22.29
N ASP A 9 12.95 24.99 21.44
CA ASP A 9 11.56 25.18 21.82
C ASP A 9 10.61 24.38 20.94
N THR A 10 9.50 23.95 21.52
CA THR A 10 8.50 23.07 20.89
C THR A 10 7.87 23.71 19.65
N ARG A 11 7.66 25.02 19.64
CA ARG A 11 7.06 25.71 18.48
C ARG A 11 7.98 25.60 17.27
N THR A 12 9.26 25.90 17.44
CA THR A 12 10.27 25.77 16.38
C THR A 12 10.40 24.34 15.91
N GLN A 13 10.32 23.34 16.82
CA GLN A 13 10.30 21.94 16.43
C GLN A 13 9.09 21.60 15.55
N ILE A 14 7.88 22.03 15.92
CA ILE A 14 6.66 21.84 15.15
C ILE A 14 6.77 22.52 13.76
N GLU A 15 7.24 23.78 13.71
CA GLU A 15 7.42 24.51 12.47
C GLU A 15 8.42 23.81 11.52
N LEU A 16 9.50 23.25 12.05
CA LEU A 16 10.48 22.49 11.25
C LEU A 16 9.91 21.16 10.78
N LEU A 17 9.23 20.39 11.63
CA LEU A 17 8.63 19.09 11.30
C LEU A 17 7.54 19.25 10.24
N THR A 18 6.61 20.18 10.43
CA THR A 18 5.56 20.47 9.42
C THR A 18 6.14 21.00 8.12
N GLY A 19 7.25 21.72 8.17
CA GLY A 19 7.99 22.15 6.98
C GLY A 19 8.59 20.96 6.21
N VAL A 20 9.08 19.94 6.89
CA VAL A 20 9.59 18.71 6.24
C VAL A 20 8.46 17.93 5.60
N SER A 21 7.34 17.72 6.32
CA SER A 21 6.14 17.07 5.77
C SER A 21 5.70 17.73 4.48
N LYS A 22 5.48 19.04 4.48
CA LYS A 22 5.08 19.79 3.29
C LYS A 22 6.06 19.64 2.12
N GLN A 23 7.37 19.57 2.40
CA GLN A 23 8.37 19.38 1.33
C GLN A 23 8.34 17.97 0.79
N ALA A 24 8.16 16.95 1.63
CA ALA A 24 8.02 15.56 1.21
C ALA A 24 6.78 15.35 0.33
N ASP A 25 5.63 15.90 0.71
CA ASP A 25 4.39 15.88 -0.08
C ASP A 25 4.57 16.60 -1.43
N GLY A 26 5.32 17.71 -1.43
CA GLY A 26 5.68 18.40 -2.67
C GLY A 26 6.49 17.54 -3.62
N VAL A 27 7.46 16.76 -3.10
CA VAL A 27 8.24 15.83 -3.94
C VAL A 27 7.34 14.74 -4.53
N VAL A 28 6.44 14.16 -3.76
CA VAL A 28 5.46 13.16 -4.25
C VAL A 28 4.61 13.74 -5.38
N THR A 29 4.09 14.94 -5.20
CA THR A 29 3.28 15.63 -6.21
C THR A 29 4.06 15.86 -7.52
N GLU A 30 5.31 16.30 -7.42
CA GLU A 30 6.17 16.53 -8.59
C GLU A 30 6.55 15.22 -9.29
N LEU A 31 6.82 14.15 -8.53
CA LEU A 31 7.11 12.82 -9.08
C LEU A 31 5.89 12.23 -9.80
N ALA A 32 4.70 12.39 -9.24
CA ALA A 32 3.45 11.94 -9.87
C ALA A 32 3.14 12.66 -11.20
N ALA A 33 3.67 13.88 -11.39
CA ALA A 33 3.52 14.63 -12.63
C ALA A 33 4.51 14.21 -13.73
N LEU A 34 5.52 13.39 -13.42
CA LEU A 34 6.48 12.90 -14.40
C LEU A 34 5.87 11.77 -15.24
N PRO A 35 6.14 11.71 -16.55
CA PRO A 35 5.68 10.64 -17.44
C PRO A 35 6.57 9.38 -17.27
N LEU A 36 6.63 8.83 -16.06
CA LEU A 36 7.44 7.68 -15.67
C LEU A 36 6.53 6.55 -15.20
N SER A 37 7.00 5.30 -15.30
CA SER A 37 6.26 4.18 -14.72
C SER A 37 6.25 4.27 -13.19
N HIS A 38 5.16 3.85 -12.58
CA HIS A 38 5.05 3.80 -11.11
C HIS A 38 6.10 2.88 -10.48
N ILE A 39 6.47 1.80 -11.16
CA ILE A 39 7.47 0.84 -10.66
C ILE A 39 8.81 1.53 -10.43
N ALA A 40 9.25 2.38 -11.38
CA ALA A 40 10.54 3.05 -11.28
C ALA A 40 10.64 4.04 -10.11
N MET A 41 9.50 4.59 -9.65
CA MET A 41 9.46 5.65 -8.64
C MET A 41 8.74 5.24 -7.35
N SER A 42 8.16 4.03 -7.29
CA SER A 42 7.31 3.58 -6.17
C SER A 42 8.03 3.68 -4.82
N ASP A 43 9.27 3.21 -4.72
CA ASP A 43 10.02 3.24 -3.46
C ASP A 43 10.38 4.66 -3.02
N THR A 44 10.64 5.56 -3.98
CA THR A 44 10.91 6.98 -3.68
C THR A 44 9.67 7.68 -3.16
N VAL A 45 8.56 7.47 -3.83
CA VAL A 45 7.25 8.00 -3.41
C VAL A 45 6.90 7.44 -2.03
N LYS A 46 7.09 6.13 -1.81
CA LYS A 46 6.90 5.45 -0.53
C LYS A 46 7.75 6.07 0.58
N PHE A 47 9.01 6.28 0.33
CA PHE A 47 9.89 6.93 1.29
C PHE A 47 9.45 8.36 1.65
N CYS A 48 9.11 9.18 0.64
CA CYS A 48 8.71 10.58 0.88
C CYS A 48 7.44 10.67 1.70
N ASN A 49 6.47 9.86 1.39
CA ASN A 49 5.22 9.81 2.14
C ASN A 49 5.46 9.34 3.60
N GLN A 50 6.17 8.21 3.82
CA GLN A 50 6.50 7.73 5.16
C GLN A 50 7.26 8.77 5.98
N LEU A 51 8.15 9.52 5.34
CA LEU A 51 8.82 10.65 5.96
C LEU A 51 7.81 11.74 6.38
N SER A 52 6.89 12.10 5.48
CA SER A 52 5.85 13.10 5.76
C SER A 52 5.00 12.72 6.96
N ASP A 53 4.47 11.50 7.00
CA ASP A 53 3.63 11.02 8.09
C ASP A 53 4.38 10.92 9.42
N TYR A 54 5.60 10.41 9.39
CA TYR A 54 6.42 10.29 10.60
C TYR A 54 6.67 11.66 11.23
N VAL A 55 7.11 12.64 10.43
CA VAL A 55 7.39 13.98 10.97
C VAL A 55 6.12 14.71 11.39
N MET A 56 4.99 14.48 10.72
CA MET A 56 3.70 15.02 11.12
C MET A 56 3.22 14.42 12.44
N THR A 57 3.37 13.12 12.63
CA THR A 57 3.07 12.45 13.92
C THR A 57 3.89 13.04 15.05
N LEU A 58 5.20 13.25 14.83
CA LEU A 58 6.05 13.92 15.84
C LEU A 58 5.61 15.35 16.11
N ALA A 59 5.21 16.11 15.08
CA ALA A 59 4.71 17.46 15.23
C ALA A 59 3.42 17.53 16.07
N LEU A 60 2.49 16.61 15.81
CA LEU A 60 1.23 16.50 16.57
C LEU A 60 1.48 16.06 18.02
N THR A 61 2.40 15.12 18.23
CA THR A 61 2.82 14.66 19.55
C THR A 61 3.47 15.81 20.34
N ALA A 62 4.33 16.58 19.69
CA ALA A 62 4.92 17.77 20.30
C ALA A 62 3.87 18.85 20.63
N ALA A 63 2.89 19.06 19.73
CA ALA A 63 1.79 19.98 19.95
C ALA A 63 0.89 19.57 21.13
N SER A 64 0.77 18.27 21.40
CA SER A 64 0.04 17.74 22.58
C SER A 64 0.82 17.86 23.91
N GLY A 65 2.04 18.38 23.88
CA GLY A 65 2.89 18.62 25.05
C GLY A 65 3.98 17.57 25.30
N THR A 66 4.14 16.58 24.42
CA THR A 66 5.22 15.60 24.51
C THR A 66 6.36 16.02 23.57
N PRO A 67 7.51 16.47 24.08
CA PRO A 67 8.61 16.94 23.23
C PRO A 67 9.24 15.80 22.44
N VAL A 68 9.83 16.13 21.27
CA VAL A 68 10.60 15.19 20.44
C VAL A 68 11.72 14.56 21.28
N SER A 69 11.75 13.24 21.34
CA SER A 69 12.70 12.49 22.16
C SER A 69 14.09 12.40 21.51
N THR A 70 15.10 12.00 22.29
CA THR A 70 16.45 11.76 21.77
C THR A 70 16.48 10.60 20.76
N SER A 71 15.60 9.59 20.93
CA SER A 71 15.45 8.50 19.97
C SER A 71 14.87 9.00 18.64
N ASP A 72 13.85 9.87 18.69
CA ASP A 72 13.27 10.48 17.50
C ASP A 72 14.31 11.31 16.74
N LEU A 73 15.10 12.12 17.45
CA LEU A 73 16.18 12.90 16.84
C LEU A 73 17.23 12.01 16.15
N LYS A 74 17.57 10.86 16.75
CA LYS A 74 18.50 9.91 16.14
C LYS A 74 17.90 9.31 14.85
N GLN A 75 16.62 8.98 14.88
CA GLN A 75 15.92 8.45 13.72
C GLN A 75 15.80 9.48 12.60
N LEU A 76 15.45 10.71 12.95
CA LEU A 76 15.41 11.82 11.99
C LEU A 76 16.80 12.05 11.33
N GLY A 77 17.89 11.85 12.06
CA GLY A 77 19.24 11.86 11.49
C GLY A 77 19.49 10.73 10.48
N THR A 78 18.94 9.54 10.73
CA THR A 78 19.01 8.43 9.76
C THR A 78 18.22 8.76 8.49
N LEU A 79 17.01 9.33 8.63
CA LEU A 79 16.18 9.77 7.51
C LEU A 79 16.82 10.92 6.72
N GLU A 80 17.51 11.84 7.39
CA GLU A 80 18.29 12.89 6.73
C GLU A 80 19.38 12.31 5.82
N ASN A 81 20.12 11.32 6.30
CA ASN A 81 21.13 10.64 5.48
C ASN A 81 20.51 9.95 4.26
N GLN A 82 19.32 9.34 4.43
CA GLN A 82 18.60 8.71 3.32
C GLN A 82 18.13 9.75 2.30
N CYS A 83 17.62 10.89 2.74
CA CYS A 83 17.29 12.01 1.85
C CYS A 83 18.51 12.51 1.07
N ALA A 84 19.67 12.60 1.72
CA ALA A 84 20.90 13.03 1.06
C ALA A 84 21.38 12.04 -0.02
N LEU A 85 21.27 10.74 0.26
CA LEU A 85 21.57 9.69 -0.73
C LEU A 85 20.62 9.77 -1.92
N LEU A 86 19.33 9.89 -1.67
CA LEU A 86 18.31 10.01 -2.70
C LEU A 86 18.54 11.25 -3.58
N LEU A 87 18.84 12.40 -2.97
CA LEU A 87 19.18 13.62 -3.69
C LEU A 87 20.40 13.42 -4.60
N GLY A 88 21.45 12.73 -4.11
CA GLY A 88 22.62 12.40 -4.91
C GLY A 88 22.28 11.56 -6.14
N GLN A 89 21.40 10.57 -6.00
CA GLN A 89 20.92 9.75 -7.11
C GLN A 89 20.17 10.59 -8.16
N PHE A 90 19.25 11.47 -7.72
CA PHE A 90 18.53 12.37 -8.63
C PHE A 90 19.45 13.34 -9.37
N VAL A 91 20.45 13.89 -8.69
CA VAL A 91 21.46 14.77 -9.33
C VAL A 91 22.21 14.02 -10.41
N THR A 92 22.71 12.81 -10.10
CA THR A 92 23.41 11.95 -11.07
C THR A 92 22.52 11.62 -12.27
N ALA A 93 21.28 11.20 -12.01
CA ALA A 93 20.30 10.88 -13.04
C ALA A 93 20.05 12.09 -13.96
N ARG A 94 19.84 13.28 -13.41
CA ARG A 94 19.65 14.53 -14.17
C ARG A 94 20.87 14.85 -15.04
N GLU A 95 22.08 14.73 -14.50
CA GLU A 95 23.30 14.99 -15.23
C GLU A 95 23.48 14.04 -16.42
N THR A 96 23.21 12.75 -16.23
CA THR A 96 23.24 11.74 -17.30
C THR A 96 22.19 12.06 -18.38
N MET A 97 20.96 12.39 -18.00
CA MET A 97 19.90 12.79 -18.95
C MET A 97 20.30 14.01 -19.79
N LEU A 98 20.93 15.01 -19.17
CA LEU A 98 21.37 16.22 -19.87
C LEU A 98 22.56 15.92 -20.83
N ASN A 99 23.49 15.06 -20.41
CA ASN A 99 24.67 14.72 -21.19
C ASN A 99 24.34 13.82 -22.40
N GLU A 100 23.39 12.90 -22.24
CA GLU A 100 22.99 11.97 -23.29
C GLU A 100 21.87 12.50 -24.19
N SER A 101 21.41 13.73 -23.96
CA SER A 101 20.32 14.36 -24.72
C SER A 101 19.04 13.51 -24.74
N LEU A 102 18.80 12.74 -23.68
CA LEU A 102 17.62 11.91 -23.55
C LEU A 102 16.35 12.77 -23.46
N ARG A 103 15.38 12.48 -24.31
CA ARG A 103 14.06 13.11 -24.24
C ARG A 103 13.21 12.31 -23.26
N MET A 104 12.46 13.02 -22.40
CA MET A 104 11.49 12.47 -21.46
C MET A 104 10.32 11.82 -22.22
N SER A 105 10.55 10.65 -22.81
CA SER A 105 9.50 9.80 -23.42
C SER A 105 10.02 8.38 -23.58
N GLY A 106 9.35 7.40 -23.02
CA GLY A 106 9.57 5.96 -23.17
C GLY A 106 10.93 5.40 -22.72
N SER A 107 12.03 6.14 -22.96
CA SER A 107 13.37 5.75 -22.51
C SER A 107 13.71 6.20 -21.08
N ALA A 108 12.91 7.08 -20.50
CA ALA A 108 13.15 7.59 -19.15
C ALA A 108 12.97 6.51 -18.08
N ASP A 109 12.01 5.61 -18.25
CA ASP A 109 11.75 4.51 -17.32
C ASP A 109 12.95 3.55 -17.23
N VAL A 110 13.53 3.18 -18.38
CA VAL A 110 14.74 2.35 -18.44
C VAL A 110 15.91 3.08 -17.76
N PHE A 111 16.05 4.37 -18.01
CA PHE A 111 17.08 5.19 -17.40
C PHE A 111 16.98 5.24 -15.88
N TYR A 112 15.80 5.46 -15.31
CA TYR A 112 15.61 5.48 -13.86
C TYR A 112 15.80 4.10 -13.23
N ALA A 113 15.39 3.04 -13.89
CA ALA A 113 15.64 1.67 -13.45
C ALA A 113 17.15 1.36 -13.43
N GLU A 114 17.91 1.77 -14.46
CA GLU A 114 19.35 1.59 -14.51
C GLU A 114 20.11 2.49 -13.51
N ALA A 115 19.61 3.71 -13.26
CA ALA A 115 20.19 4.62 -12.28
C ALA A 115 19.95 4.19 -10.83
N GLN A 116 19.20 3.10 -10.59
CA GLN A 116 18.88 2.58 -9.25
C GLN A 116 18.32 3.66 -8.31
N LEU A 117 17.40 4.47 -8.80
CA LEU A 117 16.71 5.49 -8.01
C LEU A 117 15.69 4.85 -7.05
N SER A 118 16.18 3.98 -6.17
CA SER A 118 15.38 3.39 -5.11
C SER A 118 15.76 4.01 -3.76
N ALA A 119 14.81 4.67 -3.12
CA ALA A 119 14.91 4.94 -1.71
C ALA A 119 14.52 3.65 -0.97
N ARG A 120 15.35 3.21 -0.01
CA ARG A 120 14.95 2.09 0.85
C ARG A 120 13.73 2.53 1.65
N PRO A 121 12.64 1.75 1.65
CA PRO A 121 11.52 2.03 2.53
C PRO A 121 11.98 2.24 3.97
N LEU A 122 11.30 3.09 4.73
CA LEU A 122 11.61 3.33 6.15
C LEU A 122 11.71 2.04 6.97
N GLU A 123 10.92 1.03 6.61
CA GLU A 123 10.96 -0.31 7.21
C GLU A 123 12.33 -0.99 7.08
N GLN A 124 13.03 -0.78 5.96
CA GLN A 124 14.40 -1.31 5.76
C GLN A 124 15.48 -0.45 6.44
N VAL A 125 15.19 0.83 6.67
CA VAL A 125 16.06 1.73 7.43
C VAL A 125 15.94 1.44 8.93
N ALA A 126 14.78 0.94 9.37
CA ALA A 126 14.45 0.63 10.76
C ALA A 126 14.92 -0.75 11.25
N ASP A 127 15.48 -1.61 10.39
CA ASP A 127 15.97 -2.97 10.73
C ASP A 127 17.13 -3.01 11.77
N GLY A 128 17.45 -1.93 12.38
CA GLY A 128 18.20 -1.86 13.62
C GLY A 128 17.28 -1.86 14.83
N ASP A 129 16.81 -3.00 15.28
CA ASP A 129 16.40 -3.38 16.67
C ASP A 129 15.76 -2.29 17.59
N ASN A 130 15.12 -1.26 17.07
CA ASN A 130 14.65 -0.11 17.84
C ASN A 130 13.12 0.10 17.86
N GLY A 131 12.33 -0.89 17.53
CA GLY A 131 10.88 -0.92 17.83
C GLY A 131 10.11 0.37 17.52
N MET A 132 10.45 1.09 16.45
CA MET A 132 9.75 2.31 16.11
C MET A 132 8.46 2.00 15.37
N ASP A 133 7.38 2.46 15.97
CA ASP A 133 6.05 2.45 15.39
C ASP A 133 5.97 3.59 14.35
N TYR A 134 6.17 3.25 13.09
CA TYR A 134 5.96 4.20 12.00
C TYR A 134 4.48 4.23 11.65
N PRO A 135 3.90 5.41 11.42
CA PRO A 135 2.59 5.47 10.80
C PRO A 135 2.65 4.73 9.47
N SER A 136 1.76 3.77 9.29
CA SER A 136 1.67 3.00 8.05
C SER A 136 1.20 3.89 6.91
N MET A 137 1.81 3.70 5.76
CA MET A 137 1.55 4.52 4.59
C MET A 137 0.69 3.80 3.57
N ILE A 138 -0.10 4.59 2.89
CA ILE A 138 -1.19 4.15 2.03
C ILE A 138 -0.84 4.51 0.59
N TYR A 139 -0.16 3.58 -0.13
CA TYR A 139 0.23 3.80 -1.52
C TYR A 139 -0.82 3.40 -2.51
N ASP A 140 -1.37 2.20 -2.29
CA ASP A 140 -2.19 1.48 -3.22
C ASP A 140 -3.63 1.47 -2.74
N GLY A 141 -4.14 2.62 -2.29
CA GLY A 141 -5.46 2.76 -1.70
C GLY A 141 -5.47 2.71 -0.17
N ALA A 142 -6.57 3.15 0.40
CA ALA A 142 -6.76 3.29 1.83
C ALA A 142 -6.39 2.00 2.59
N PHE A 143 -5.49 2.12 3.58
CA PHE A 143 -5.08 1.06 4.51
C PHE A 143 -4.40 -0.17 3.88
N SER A 144 -3.89 -0.07 2.65
CA SER A 144 -3.26 -1.19 1.96
C SER A 144 -1.97 -1.68 2.62
N ASP A 145 -1.22 -0.78 3.25
CA ASP A 145 0.08 -1.06 3.91
C ASP A 145 -0.02 -1.05 5.44
N ALA A 146 -1.22 -1.21 6.00
CA ALA A 146 -1.39 -1.23 7.45
C ALA A 146 -0.53 -2.33 8.10
N ARG A 147 0.28 -1.98 9.09
CA ARG A 147 1.08 -2.94 9.85
C ARG A 147 0.19 -3.84 10.69
N HIS A 148 0.54 -5.12 10.73
CA HIS A 148 -0.20 -6.13 11.46
C HIS A 148 0.69 -6.72 12.54
N PHE A 149 0.36 -6.44 13.78
CA PHE A 149 1.00 -7.04 14.95
C PHE A 149 0.20 -8.28 15.39
N GLY A 150 0.93 -9.36 15.72
CA GLY A 150 0.32 -10.54 16.26
C GLY A 150 0.39 -11.78 15.38
N THR A 151 -0.43 -12.78 15.71
CA THR A 151 -0.48 -14.06 15.00
C THR A 151 -1.51 -14.02 13.87
N PRO A 152 -1.21 -14.66 12.72
CA PRO A 152 -2.17 -14.77 11.61
C PRO A 152 -3.48 -15.43 12.04
N LYS A 153 -4.62 -14.87 11.61
CA LYS A 153 -5.96 -15.31 12.01
C LYS A 153 -6.62 -16.24 10.98
N ALA A 154 -6.24 -16.14 9.70
CA ALA A 154 -6.91 -16.85 8.60
C ALA A 154 -6.19 -18.12 8.10
N LEU A 155 -5.13 -18.60 8.77
CA LEU A 155 -4.36 -19.74 8.28
C LEU A 155 -5.00 -21.12 8.57
N GLY A 156 -5.75 -21.26 9.65
CA GLY A 156 -6.18 -22.57 10.15
C GLY A 156 -5.05 -23.34 10.83
N SER A 157 -5.18 -24.67 10.98
CA SER A 157 -4.23 -25.50 11.76
C SER A 157 -3.46 -26.53 10.94
N THR A 158 -3.80 -26.74 9.67
CA THR A 158 -3.17 -27.76 8.81
C THR A 158 -1.74 -27.36 8.46
N GLN A 159 -0.79 -28.31 8.52
CA GLN A 159 0.57 -28.10 8.02
C GLN A 159 0.71 -28.77 6.65
N ILE A 160 1.45 -28.16 5.77
CA ILE A 160 1.76 -28.68 4.43
C ILE A 160 3.26 -28.85 4.27
N ASP A 161 3.69 -29.57 3.24
CA ASP A 161 5.06 -29.67 2.76
C ASP A 161 5.27 -28.86 1.47
N ALA A 162 6.52 -28.80 1.01
CA ALA A 162 6.88 -28.06 -0.20
C ALA A 162 6.22 -28.63 -1.48
N ALA A 163 6.02 -29.94 -1.57
CA ALA A 163 5.36 -30.55 -2.72
C ALA A 163 3.88 -30.11 -2.79
N LYS A 164 3.20 -30.11 -1.65
CA LYS A 164 1.81 -29.64 -1.56
C LYS A 164 1.70 -28.14 -1.85
N ALA A 165 2.70 -27.33 -1.47
CA ALA A 165 2.73 -25.91 -1.80
C ALA A 165 2.78 -25.67 -3.32
N VAL A 166 3.57 -26.47 -4.06
CA VAL A 166 3.61 -26.43 -5.51
C VAL A 166 2.23 -26.74 -6.12
N ASP A 167 1.56 -27.79 -5.64
CA ASP A 167 0.21 -28.14 -6.12
C ASP A 167 -0.79 -27.00 -5.86
N ILE A 168 -0.75 -26.41 -4.67
CA ILE A 168 -1.64 -25.30 -4.28
C ILE A 168 -1.41 -24.09 -5.19
N ALA A 169 -0.15 -23.71 -5.44
CA ALA A 169 0.18 -22.57 -6.32
C ALA A 169 -0.33 -22.81 -7.75
N LYS A 170 -0.15 -24.03 -8.27
CA LYS A 170 -0.70 -24.44 -9.60
C LYS A 170 -2.22 -24.34 -9.64
N GLU A 171 -2.91 -24.91 -8.67
CA GLU A 171 -4.37 -24.89 -8.60
C GLU A 171 -4.91 -23.46 -8.46
N PHE A 172 -4.22 -22.62 -7.70
CA PHE A 172 -4.63 -21.22 -7.51
C PHE A 172 -4.60 -20.43 -8.80
N ILE A 173 -3.51 -20.51 -9.59
CA ILE A 173 -3.38 -19.81 -10.88
C ILE A 173 -4.24 -20.45 -11.99
N GLY A 174 -4.54 -21.73 -11.87
CA GLY A 174 -5.17 -22.59 -12.87
C GLY A 174 -4.16 -23.59 -13.39
N ALA A 175 -4.31 -24.87 -12.99
CA ALA A 175 -3.34 -25.92 -13.29
C ALA A 175 -3.12 -26.11 -14.79
N GLU A 176 -4.15 -25.88 -15.59
CA GLU A 176 -4.13 -25.94 -17.07
C GLU A 176 -3.27 -24.85 -17.72
N ARG A 177 -3.00 -23.77 -17.03
CA ARG A 177 -2.14 -22.68 -17.50
C ARG A 177 -0.66 -22.93 -17.23
N VAL A 178 -0.35 -23.80 -16.26
CA VAL A 178 1.01 -24.02 -15.77
C VAL A 178 1.70 -25.11 -16.59
N LYS A 179 2.77 -24.74 -17.27
CA LYS A 179 3.64 -25.64 -18.02
C LYS A 179 4.64 -26.36 -17.10
N GLU A 180 5.31 -25.62 -16.24
CA GLU A 180 6.33 -26.10 -15.30
C GLU A 180 6.15 -25.47 -13.95
N ALA A 181 6.44 -26.23 -12.88
CA ALA A 181 6.42 -25.74 -11.51
C ALA A 181 7.53 -26.40 -10.69
N ALA A 182 8.20 -25.62 -9.85
CA ALA A 182 9.29 -26.09 -8.99
C ALA A 182 9.23 -25.42 -7.60
N SER A 183 9.69 -26.12 -6.58
CA SER A 183 9.89 -25.55 -5.24
C SER A 183 11.01 -24.50 -5.29
N GLY A 184 10.78 -23.39 -4.63
CA GLY A 184 11.73 -22.29 -4.41
C GLY A 184 12.30 -22.29 -2.99
N VAL A 185 12.70 -21.11 -2.54
CA VAL A 185 13.31 -20.90 -1.21
C VAL A 185 12.21 -20.91 -0.14
N GLU A 186 12.53 -21.46 1.04
CA GLU A 186 11.65 -21.39 2.21
C GLU A 186 11.87 -20.09 2.98
N THR A 187 10.79 -19.53 3.51
CA THR A 187 10.84 -18.39 4.41
C THR A 187 10.42 -18.77 5.84
N SER A 188 10.83 -17.95 6.80
CA SER A 188 10.49 -18.09 8.21
C SER A 188 9.86 -16.79 8.72
N GLY A 189 9.16 -16.84 9.83
CA GLY A 189 8.46 -15.68 10.43
C GLY A 189 7.01 -15.98 10.72
N ASN A 190 6.20 -14.94 10.91
CA ASN A 190 4.77 -15.08 11.25
C ASN A 190 3.97 -15.78 10.15
N LEU A 191 4.32 -15.56 8.90
CA LEU A 191 3.76 -16.22 7.72
C LEU A 191 4.83 -17.08 7.04
N ALA A 192 5.44 -17.99 7.80
CA ALA A 192 6.41 -18.94 7.25
C ALA A 192 5.83 -19.67 6.02
N SER A 193 6.58 -19.72 4.91
CA SER A 193 6.09 -20.16 3.61
C SER A 193 7.09 -21.01 2.85
N TYR A 194 6.60 -21.66 1.81
CA TYR A 194 7.38 -22.31 0.77
C TYR A 194 7.32 -21.46 -0.50
N GLY A 195 8.49 -21.12 -1.07
CA GLY A 195 8.58 -20.53 -2.38
C GLY A 195 8.21 -21.54 -3.48
N VAL A 196 7.60 -21.03 -4.55
CA VAL A 196 7.22 -21.81 -5.73
C VAL A 196 7.49 -20.96 -6.96
N ASN A 197 8.20 -21.52 -7.95
CA ASN A 197 8.40 -20.92 -9.25
C ASN A 197 7.49 -21.60 -10.28
N LEU A 198 6.73 -20.82 -11.03
CA LEU A 198 5.81 -21.31 -12.06
C LEU A 198 6.20 -20.73 -13.42
N THR A 199 6.13 -21.57 -14.45
CA THR A 199 6.22 -21.12 -15.84
C THR A 199 4.90 -21.45 -16.54
N LEU A 200 4.23 -20.47 -17.09
CA LEU A 200 2.98 -20.63 -17.81
C LEU A 200 3.22 -21.09 -19.26
N HIS A 201 2.19 -21.60 -19.94
CA HIS A 201 2.30 -22.04 -21.32
C HIS A 201 2.65 -20.93 -22.31
N ASP A 202 2.31 -19.67 -22.00
CA ASP A 202 2.65 -18.50 -22.82
C ASP A 202 4.08 -17.96 -22.53
N GLY A 203 4.82 -18.61 -21.63
CA GLY A 203 6.18 -18.23 -21.24
C GLY A 203 6.26 -17.27 -20.05
N THR A 204 5.14 -16.80 -19.52
CA THR A 204 5.13 -15.94 -18.31
C THR A 204 5.71 -16.72 -17.13
N GLN A 205 6.66 -16.10 -16.41
CA GLN A 205 7.27 -16.64 -15.20
C GLN A 205 6.67 -15.95 -13.99
N LEU A 206 6.24 -16.76 -13.00
CA LEU A 206 5.66 -16.29 -11.75
C LEU A 206 6.46 -16.83 -10.58
N SER A 207 6.79 -15.96 -9.64
CA SER A 207 7.27 -16.35 -8.30
C SER A 207 6.11 -16.29 -7.32
N ALA A 208 5.99 -17.29 -6.46
CA ALA A 208 4.91 -17.42 -5.50
C ALA A 208 5.41 -17.89 -4.13
N GLU A 209 4.68 -17.55 -3.09
CA GLU A 209 4.83 -18.15 -1.76
C GLU A 209 3.49 -18.72 -1.27
N VAL A 210 3.56 -19.88 -0.63
CA VAL A 210 2.43 -20.56 -0.01
C VAL A 210 2.75 -20.84 1.45
N THR A 211 1.89 -20.42 2.36
CA THR A 211 2.12 -20.57 3.81
C THR A 211 2.26 -22.04 4.23
N LYS A 212 3.24 -22.33 5.11
CA LYS A 212 3.45 -23.68 5.68
C LYS A 212 2.26 -24.13 6.51
N GLN A 213 1.68 -23.21 7.27
CA GLN A 213 0.44 -23.42 8.01
C GLN A 213 -0.74 -22.99 7.12
N GLY A 214 -1.72 -23.85 6.99
CA GLY A 214 -2.96 -23.61 6.25
C GLY A 214 -2.85 -23.80 4.74
N GLY A 215 -1.64 -23.79 4.15
CA GLY A 215 -1.46 -23.91 2.72
C GLY A 215 -2.19 -22.80 1.94
N LYS A 216 -2.00 -21.56 2.35
CA LYS A 216 -2.63 -20.41 1.70
C LYS A 216 -1.64 -19.70 0.78
N PRO A 217 -2.00 -19.38 -0.47
CA PRO A 217 -1.20 -18.47 -1.27
C PRO A 217 -1.05 -17.14 -0.55
N LEU A 218 0.21 -16.73 -0.34
CA LEU A 218 0.56 -15.52 0.39
C LEU A 218 0.76 -14.35 -0.58
N TRP A 219 1.62 -14.57 -1.55
CA TRP A 219 1.80 -13.66 -2.67
C TRP A 219 2.18 -14.43 -3.94
N ILE A 220 1.91 -13.83 -5.09
CA ILE A 220 2.28 -14.29 -6.42
C ILE A 220 2.63 -13.04 -7.23
N VAL A 221 3.76 -13.03 -7.92
CA VAL A 221 4.17 -11.89 -8.76
C VAL A 221 4.75 -12.40 -10.08
N PRO A 222 4.47 -11.72 -11.21
CA PRO A 222 5.15 -11.99 -12.46
C PRO A 222 6.59 -11.44 -12.40
N GLU A 223 7.57 -12.18 -12.90
CA GLU A 223 8.96 -11.72 -12.95
C GLU A 223 9.15 -10.57 -13.95
N HIS A 224 8.37 -10.55 -15.00
CA HIS A 224 8.33 -9.48 -16.00
C HIS A 224 6.89 -9.17 -16.37
N ALA A 225 6.60 -7.88 -16.48
CA ALA A 225 5.31 -7.37 -16.91
C ALA A 225 5.49 -6.48 -18.14
N ASN A 226 4.91 -6.88 -19.26
CA ASN A 226 4.76 -6.07 -20.45
C ASN A 226 3.67 -6.71 -21.33
N PHE A 227 2.41 -6.44 -20.98
CA PHE A 227 1.25 -7.04 -21.62
C PHE A 227 0.46 -6.00 -22.43
N GLY A 228 -0.39 -6.46 -23.34
CA GLY A 228 -1.30 -5.59 -24.06
C GLY A 228 -2.42 -5.05 -23.16
N THR A 229 -3.06 -3.97 -23.59
CA THR A 229 -4.21 -3.36 -22.89
C THR A 229 -5.41 -3.37 -23.83
N THR A 230 -6.26 -4.37 -23.71
CA THR A 230 -7.49 -4.53 -24.52
C THR A 230 -8.75 -4.55 -23.68
N ALA A 231 -8.68 -5.05 -22.43
CA ALA A 231 -9.78 -5.07 -21.49
C ALA A 231 -9.92 -3.74 -20.76
N THR A 232 -11.13 -3.45 -20.33
CA THR A 232 -11.41 -2.32 -19.44
C THR A 232 -11.10 -2.66 -17.99
N LEU A 233 -10.91 -1.64 -17.17
CA LEU A 233 -10.73 -1.79 -15.74
C LEU A 233 -11.93 -2.48 -15.07
N GLU A 234 -13.14 -2.14 -15.48
CA GLU A 234 -14.38 -2.73 -14.95
C GLU A 234 -14.44 -4.25 -15.22
N GLU A 235 -14.03 -4.69 -16.41
CA GLU A 235 -13.90 -6.12 -16.75
C GLU A 235 -12.85 -6.80 -15.85
N CYS A 236 -11.72 -6.14 -15.58
CA CYS A 236 -10.71 -6.64 -14.66
C CYS A 236 -11.24 -6.76 -13.21
N MET A 237 -11.96 -5.74 -12.73
CA MET A 237 -12.58 -5.76 -11.40
C MET A 237 -13.58 -6.91 -11.25
N GLN A 238 -14.49 -7.07 -12.21
CA GLN A 238 -15.47 -8.15 -12.19
C GLN A 238 -14.80 -9.52 -12.25
N LYS A 239 -13.80 -9.68 -13.12
CA LYS A 239 -13.03 -10.92 -13.24
C LYS A 239 -12.27 -11.26 -11.96
N GLY A 240 -11.69 -10.25 -11.30
CA GLY A 240 -11.00 -10.40 -10.02
C GLY A 240 -11.93 -10.87 -8.90
N LEU A 241 -13.14 -10.28 -8.80
CA LEU A 241 -14.16 -10.71 -7.83
C LEU A 241 -14.59 -12.18 -8.07
N ASP A 242 -14.85 -12.55 -9.32
CA ASP A 242 -15.24 -13.91 -9.65
C ASP A 242 -14.11 -14.91 -9.38
N PHE A 243 -12.87 -14.52 -9.66
CA PHE A 243 -11.69 -15.32 -9.37
C PHE A 243 -11.55 -15.55 -7.86
N LEU A 244 -11.52 -14.50 -7.05
CA LEU A 244 -11.38 -14.61 -5.59
C LEU A 244 -12.51 -15.44 -4.97
N ARG A 245 -13.75 -15.22 -5.41
CA ARG A 245 -14.89 -16.03 -4.98
C ARG A 245 -14.69 -17.51 -5.31
N SER A 246 -14.18 -17.83 -6.49
CA SER A 246 -13.88 -19.22 -6.90
C SER A 246 -12.76 -19.87 -6.07
N ARG A 247 -11.91 -19.05 -5.44
CA ARG A 247 -10.80 -19.48 -4.56
C ARG A 247 -11.19 -19.52 -3.08
N GLY A 248 -12.47 -19.28 -2.77
CA GLY A 248 -13.00 -19.39 -1.42
C GLY A 248 -12.82 -18.16 -0.55
N TYR A 249 -12.46 -17.01 -1.11
CA TYR A 249 -12.60 -15.73 -0.44
C TYR A 249 -14.10 -15.40 -0.33
N GLY A 250 -14.49 -14.78 0.79
CA GLY A 250 -15.88 -14.44 1.06
C GLY A 250 -16.42 -13.31 0.19
N GLU A 251 -17.33 -12.54 0.72
CA GLU A 251 -17.82 -11.33 0.05
C GLU A 251 -16.73 -10.26 0.03
N LEU A 252 -16.45 -9.73 -1.15
CA LEU A 252 -15.42 -8.72 -1.38
C LEU A 252 -15.97 -7.61 -2.28
N GLU A 253 -15.42 -6.41 -2.13
CA GLU A 253 -15.69 -5.25 -2.99
C GLU A 253 -14.37 -4.68 -3.52
N ALA A 254 -14.31 -4.33 -4.81
CA ALA A 254 -13.16 -3.63 -5.38
C ALA A 254 -13.15 -2.19 -4.88
N ASN A 255 -12.02 -1.73 -4.36
CA ASN A 255 -11.93 -0.44 -3.69
C ASN A 255 -10.94 0.54 -4.30
N HIS A 256 -9.86 0.05 -4.85
CA HIS A 256 -8.79 0.88 -5.41
C HIS A 256 -8.10 0.15 -6.56
N TYR A 257 -7.51 0.90 -7.48
CA TYR A 257 -6.81 0.30 -8.62
C TYR A 257 -5.65 1.13 -9.11
N GLN A 258 -4.71 0.44 -9.76
CA GLN A 258 -3.65 1.03 -10.57
C GLN A 258 -3.48 0.22 -11.85
N VAL A 259 -3.02 0.88 -12.92
CA VAL A 259 -2.74 0.23 -14.20
C VAL A 259 -1.33 0.59 -14.67
N TYR A 260 -0.50 -0.41 -14.90
CA TYR A 260 0.82 -0.24 -15.46
C TYR A 260 1.24 -1.46 -16.30
N ASP A 261 1.96 -1.25 -17.37
CA ASP A 261 2.54 -2.30 -18.23
C ASP A 261 1.53 -3.39 -18.67
N GLY A 262 0.26 -2.99 -18.88
CA GLY A 262 -0.82 -3.91 -19.25
C GLY A 262 -1.32 -4.80 -18.10
N ILE A 263 -1.00 -4.45 -16.84
CA ILE A 263 -1.53 -5.07 -15.64
C ILE A 263 -2.47 -4.10 -14.94
N ALA A 264 -3.65 -4.57 -14.56
CA ALA A 264 -4.51 -3.93 -13.58
C ALA A 264 -4.22 -4.52 -12.18
N VAL A 265 -3.72 -3.70 -11.26
CA VAL A 265 -3.58 -4.03 -9.84
C VAL A 265 -4.82 -3.51 -9.14
N ILE A 266 -5.57 -4.39 -8.51
CA ILE A 266 -6.86 -4.05 -7.91
C ILE A 266 -6.90 -4.54 -6.47
N ASN A 267 -7.28 -3.65 -5.56
CA ASN A 267 -7.53 -3.94 -4.16
C ASN A 267 -8.98 -4.40 -3.96
N PHE A 268 -9.13 -5.52 -3.29
CA PHE A 268 -10.42 -6.08 -2.89
C PHE A 268 -10.51 -6.12 -1.37
N VAL A 269 -11.52 -5.47 -0.82
CA VAL A 269 -11.76 -5.36 0.61
C VAL A 269 -12.87 -6.32 1.01
N ALA A 270 -12.68 -7.08 2.10
CA ALA A 270 -13.72 -7.97 2.58
C ALA A 270 -14.93 -7.19 3.12
N VAL A 271 -16.10 -7.76 2.94
CA VAL A 271 -17.37 -7.18 3.40
C VAL A 271 -18.02 -8.13 4.40
N GLN A 272 -18.42 -7.60 5.55
CA GLN A 272 -19.22 -8.32 6.54
C GLN A 272 -20.39 -7.47 6.99
N ASP A 273 -21.62 -7.97 6.85
CA ASP A 273 -22.84 -7.27 7.26
C ASP A 273 -22.97 -5.85 6.65
N GLY A 274 -22.46 -5.68 5.42
CA GLY A 274 -22.42 -4.38 4.72
C GLY A 274 -21.36 -3.40 5.20
N VAL A 275 -20.41 -3.86 6.03
CA VAL A 275 -19.26 -3.09 6.51
C VAL A 275 -18.00 -3.49 5.75
N LEU A 276 -17.29 -2.52 5.17
CA LEU A 276 -15.99 -2.74 4.52
C LEU A 276 -14.91 -3.00 5.58
N LEU A 277 -14.20 -4.10 5.47
CA LEU A 277 -13.17 -4.50 6.42
C LEU A 277 -11.77 -4.23 5.83
N TYR A 278 -11.26 -3.02 5.92
CA TYR A 278 -9.96 -2.63 5.37
C TYR A 278 -8.77 -3.47 5.87
N PRO A 279 -8.74 -3.98 7.13
CA PRO A 279 -7.69 -4.90 7.55
C PRO A 279 -7.63 -6.19 6.73
N ASP A 280 -8.74 -6.59 6.09
CA ASP A 280 -8.89 -7.84 5.33
C ASP A 280 -8.77 -7.60 3.82
N LEU A 281 -7.73 -6.90 3.40
CA LEU A 281 -7.49 -6.52 2.02
C LEU A 281 -6.73 -7.63 1.27
N VAL A 282 -7.13 -7.87 0.01
CA VAL A 282 -6.44 -8.72 -0.95
C VAL A 282 -6.17 -7.90 -2.21
N LYS A 283 -4.94 -7.95 -2.75
CA LYS A 283 -4.62 -7.36 -4.05
C LYS A 283 -4.49 -8.44 -5.11
N LEU A 284 -5.05 -8.20 -6.28
CA LEU A 284 -4.82 -9.02 -7.47
C LEU A 284 -4.15 -8.21 -8.57
N GLN A 285 -3.33 -8.89 -9.36
CA GLN A 285 -2.79 -8.39 -10.61
C GLN A 285 -3.40 -9.20 -11.76
N LEU A 286 -4.09 -8.50 -12.65
CA LEU A 286 -4.73 -9.07 -13.82
C LEU A 286 -4.12 -8.51 -15.10
N ARG A 287 -3.81 -9.38 -16.05
CA ARG A 287 -3.43 -8.96 -17.40
C ARG A 287 -4.63 -8.34 -18.10
N MET A 288 -4.43 -7.17 -18.68
CA MET A 288 -5.49 -6.46 -19.40
C MET A 288 -5.67 -6.94 -20.84
N ASP A 289 -4.83 -7.82 -21.35
CA ASP A 289 -4.99 -8.44 -22.67
C ASP A 289 -5.82 -9.73 -22.63
N THR A 290 -5.77 -10.49 -21.53
CA THR A 290 -6.41 -11.81 -21.42
C THR A 290 -7.39 -11.92 -20.24
N LEU A 291 -7.43 -10.94 -19.33
CA LEU A 291 -8.16 -10.98 -18.06
C LEU A 291 -7.70 -12.11 -17.11
N GLU A 292 -6.48 -12.61 -17.31
CA GLU A 292 -5.92 -13.66 -16.49
C GLU A 292 -5.22 -13.09 -15.26
N VAL A 293 -5.42 -13.73 -14.10
CA VAL A 293 -4.70 -13.41 -12.88
C VAL A 293 -3.25 -13.88 -13.00
N VAL A 294 -2.30 -12.98 -12.74
CA VAL A 294 -0.85 -13.24 -12.72
C VAL A 294 -0.19 -12.83 -11.41
N GLY A 295 -0.93 -12.16 -10.52
CA GLY A 295 -0.40 -11.76 -9.22
C GLY A 295 -1.45 -11.76 -8.11
N LEU A 296 -0.96 -11.94 -6.88
CA LEU A 296 -1.73 -11.92 -5.63
C LEU A 296 -0.86 -11.32 -4.53
N GLU A 297 -1.46 -10.53 -3.65
CA GLU A 297 -0.95 -10.20 -2.34
C GLU A 297 -2.07 -10.37 -1.31
N ALA A 298 -1.92 -11.32 -0.42
CA ALA A 298 -2.94 -11.68 0.58
C ALA A 298 -2.46 -11.54 2.03
N ASN A 299 -1.33 -10.86 2.27
CA ASN A 299 -0.74 -10.71 3.59
C ASN A 299 -1.76 -10.14 4.59
N ASN A 300 -2.39 -9.01 4.25
CA ASN A 300 -3.36 -8.36 5.11
C ASN A 300 -4.54 -9.27 5.44
N TYR A 301 -5.09 -9.94 4.44
CA TYR A 301 -6.18 -10.90 4.63
C TYR A 301 -5.78 -12.05 5.55
N LEU A 302 -4.62 -12.67 5.31
CA LEU A 302 -4.17 -13.82 6.09
C LEU A 302 -3.85 -13.46 7.55
N MET A 303 -3.35 -12.26 7.78
CA MET A 303 -3.06 -11.77 9.13
C MET A 303 -4.33 -11.43 9.91
N ASN A 304 -5.36 -10.88 9.28
CA ASN A 304 -6.46 -10.24 10.01
C ASN A 304 -7.82 -10.88 9.84
N HIS A 305 -8.07 -11.62 8.74
CA HIS A 305 -9.41 -12.07 8.42
C HIS A 305 -10.00 -13.01 9.49
N MET A 306 -11.06 -12.54 10.08
CA MET A 306 -11.90 -13.26 11.06
C MET A 306 -13.30 -12.66 11.07
N VAL A 307 -14.27 -13.40 11.59
CA VAL A 307 -15.61 -12.85 11.86
C VAL A 307 -15.52 -11.85 13.02
N ARG A 308 -15.94 -10.60 12.76
CA ARG A 308 -15.99 -9.53 13.77
C ARG A 308 -17.35 -9.44 14.40
N VAL A 309 -17.36 -8.98 15.66
CA VAL A 309 -18.58 -8.66 16.42
C VAL A 309 -18.61 -7.17 16.69
N GLY A 310 -19.81 -6.61 16.91
CA GLY A 310 -19.93 -5.20 17.29
C GLY A 310 -19.84 -4.21 16.12
N LEU A 311 -20.07 -4.63 14.89
CA LEU A 311 -20.07 -3.78 13.69
C LEU A 311 -21.36 -2.91 13.59
N THR A 312 -21.89 -2.45 14.72
CA THR A 312 -23.09 -1.63 14.76
C THR A 312 -22.73 -0.20 15.18
N PRO A 313 -22.98 0.81 14.33
CA PRO A 313 -22.67 2.19 14.66
C PRO A 313 -23.61 2.73 15.73
N THR A 314 -23.11 3.61 16.58
CA THR A 314 -23.90 4.39 17.54
C THR A 314 -24.51 5.63 16.88
N LEU A 315 -23.73 6.25 15.98
CA LEU A 315 -24.17 7.41 15.20
C LEU A 315 -24.87 6.95 13.92
N SER A 316 -25.88 7.68 13.52
CA SER A 316 -26.45 7.54 12.19
C SER A 316 -25.57 8.21 11.13
N LYS A 317 -25.71 7.77 9.86
CA LYS A 317 -25.06 8.39 8.69
C LYS A 317 -25.19 9.93 8.68
N VAL A 318 -26.39 10.45 9.02
CA VAL A 318 -26.66 11.90 9.06
C VAL A 318 -25.84 12.60 10.14
N GLN A 319 -25.71 11.97 11.32
CA GLN A 319 -24.89 12.52 12.40
C GLN A 319 -23.41 12.52 12.06
N ALA A 320 -22.89 11.47 11.41
CA ALA A 320 -21.52 11.43 10.92
C ALA A 320 -21.25 12.50 9.85
N LEU A 321 -22.15 12.67 8.88
CA LEU A 321 -22.06 13.72 7.86
C LEU A 321 -22.03 15.14 8.46
N ALA A 322 -22.69 15.36 9.60
CA ALA A 322 -22.68 16.65 10.28
C ALA A 322 -21.33 16.99 10.94
N GLN A 323 -20.42 16.02 11.09
CA GLN A 323 -19.07 16.22 11.62
C GLN A 323 -18.07 16.65 10.53
N VAL A 324 -18.38 16.37 9.26
CA VAL A 324 -17.51 16.72 8.13
C VAL A 324 -17.46 18.24 7.96
N SER A 325 -16.28 18.74 7.60
CA SER A 325 -16.06 20.16 7.33
C SER A 325 -17.09 20.71 6.32
N ARG A 326 -17.67 21.87 6.63
CA ARG A 326 -18.66 22.55 5.75
C ARG A 326 -18.07 23.02 4.42
N ASN A 327 -16.73 23.03 4.29
CA ASN A 327 -16.07 23.33 3.04
C ASN A 327 -16.11 22.16 2.05
N LEU A 328 -16.27 20.94 2.56
CA LEU A 328 -16.32 19.71 1.76
C LEU A 328 -17.75 19.42 1.31
N ARG A 329 -17.88 18.93 0.08
CA ARG A 329 -19.14 18.40 -0.45
C ARG A 329 -19.09 16.88 -0.41
N ALA A 330 -19.81 16.27 0.50
CA ALA A 330 -19.95 14.82 0.57
C ALA A 330 -20.67 14.28 -0.67
N THR A 331 -20.14 13.21 -1.25
CA THR A 331 -20.67 12.53 -2.45
C THR A 331 -21.17 11.13 -2.14
N ASP A 332 -20.47 10.40 -1.26
CA ASP A 332 -20.89 9.07 -0.81
C ASP A 332 -20.55 8.87 0.67
N THR A 333 -21.15 7.85 1.30
CA THR A 333 -20.87 7.49 2.70
C THR A 333 -21.11 6.00 2.90
N ARG A 334 -20.07 5.30 3.35
CA ARG A 334 -20.09 3.87 3.62
C ARG A 334 -19.66 3.61 5.06
N LEU A 335 -20.06 2.46 5.63
CA LEU A 335 -19.57 2.03 6.93
C LEU A 335 -18.36 1.12 6.70
N CYS A 336 -17.29 1.35 7.44
CA CYS A 336 -16.05 0.59 7.31
C CYS A 336 -15.40 0.35 8.66
N LEU A 337 -14.57 -0.67 8.73
CA LEU A 337 -13.64 -0.94 9.81
C LEU A 337 -12.24 -0.62 9.31
N ILE A 338 -11.55 0.28 9.99
CA ILE A 338 -10.21 0.71 9.61
C ILE A 338 -9.18 0.30 10.65
N PRO A 339 -7.94 -0.03 10.28
CA PRO A 339 -6.83 -0.12 11.23
C PRO A 339 -6.49 1.30 11.73
N TYR A 340 -6.37 1.45 13.03
CA TYR A 340 -6.02 2.72 13.67
C TYR A 340 -5.13 2.46 14.87
N GLN A 341 -3.86 2.85 14.78
CA GLN A 341 -2.84 2.47 15.77
C GLN A 341 -2.80 0.93 15.93
N ASP A 342 -2.94 0.42 17.16
CA ASP A 342 -2.95 -1.02 17.46
C ASP A 342 -4.37 -1.63 17.50
N GLU A 343 -5.40 -0.90 17.06
CA GLU A 343 -6.81 -1.28 17.14
C GLU A 343 -7.51 -1.21 15.79
N GLU A 344 -8.68 -1.82 15.70
CA GLU A 344 -9.62 -1.63 14.60
C GLU A 344 -10.71 -0.64 15.02
N ARG A 345 -11.05 0.34 14.19
CA ARG A 345 -12.11 1.32 14.45
C ARG A 345 -13.21 1.24 13.43
N LEU A 346 -14.45 1.19 13.94
CA LEU A 346 -15.64 1.31 13.11
C LEU A 346 -15.85 2.79 12.76
N CYS A 347 -15.80 3.12 11.47
CA CYS A 347 -15.91 4.48 10.96
C CYS A 347 -16.94 4.59 9.84
N TYR A 348 -17.46 5.79 9.67
CA TYR A 348 -18.04 6.19 8.39
C TYR A 348 -16.94 6.74 7.50
N GLU A 349 -16.72 6.11 6.36
CA GLU A 349 -15.93 6.64 5.26
C GLU A 349 -16.82 7.54 4.42
N ILE A 350 -16.45 8.79 4.30
CA ILE A 350 -17.23 9.81 3.61
C ILE A 350 -16.39 10.35 2.45
N ALA A 351 -16.77 9.98 1.23
CA ALA A 351 -16.16 10.55 0.04
C ALA A 351 -16.62 12.01 -0.11
N CYS A 352 -15.66 12.90 -0.32
CA CYS A 352 -15.89 14.34 -0.39
C CYS A 352 -15.12 14.97 -1.55
N THR A 353 -15.59 16.12 -2.02
CA THR A 353 -14.89 16.93 -3.02
C THR A 353 -14.71 18.37 -2.53
N TYR A 354 -13.57 18.98 -2.88
CA TYR A 354 -13.25 20.38 -2.68
C TYR A 354 -12.21 20.87 -3.69
N ASN A 355 -12.48 21.97 -4.39
CA ASN A 355 -11.54 22.56 -5.37
C ASN A 355 -10.96 21.57 -6.38
N GLN A 356 -11.79 20.68 -6.94
CA GLN A 356 -11.41 19.64 -7.91
C GLN A 356 -10.55 18.49 -7.32
N HIS A 357 -10.36 18.45 -6.02
CA HIS A 357 -9.73 17.33 -5.32
C HIS A 357 -10.77 16.47 -4.65
N GLU A 358 -10.45 15.19 -4.55
CA GLU A 358 -11.26 14.19 -3.86
C GLU A 358 -10.62 13.80 -2.52
N TYR A 359 -11.47 13.59 -1.52
CA TYR A 359 -11.05 13.27 -0.15
C TYR A 359 -11.89 12.13 0.40
N LEU A 360 -11.28 11.27 1.21
CA LEU A 360 -11.97 10.33 2.08
C LEU A 360 -11.83 10.82 3.53
N VAL A 361 -12.94 11.13 4.17
CA VAL A 361 -12.97 11.56 5.57
C VAL A 361 -13.52 10.41 6.41
N TYR A 362 -12.76 9.98 7.41
CA TYR A 362 -13.15 8.90 8.31
C TYR A 362 -13.65 9.46 9.63
N ILE A 363 -14.94 9.25 9.92
CA ILE A 363 -15.60 9.66 11.17
C ILE A 363 -15.89 8.42 12.01
N ASP A 364 -15.35 8.37 13.22
CA ASP A 364 -15.62 7.29 14.18
C ASP A 364 -17.13 7.13 14.39
N ALA A 365 -17.64 5.95 14.09
CA ALA A 365 -19.06 5.65 14.10
C ALA A 365 -19.67 5.52 15.50
N LEU A 366 -18.85 5.50 16.55
CA LEU A 366 -19.25 5.42 17.95
C LEU A 366 -19.23 6.80 18.62
N THR A 367 -18.20 7.61 18.35
CA THR A 367 -17.93 8.87 19.05
C THR A 367 -18.21 10.11 18.22
N GLY A 368 -18.17 10.02 16.88
CA GLY A 368 -18.26 11.15 15.96
C GLY A 368 -16.96 11.94 15.79
N ALA A 369 -15.87 11.47 16.33
CA ALA A 369 -14.57 12.11 16.14
C ALA A 369 -14.08 11.90 14.69
N GLU A 370 -13.47 12.92 14.09
CA GLU A 370 -12.72 12.78 12.84
C GLU A 370 -11.43 12.01 13.16
N VAL A 371 -11.23 10.87 12.48
CA VAL A 371 -10.12 9.95 12.74
C VAL A 371 -8.99 10.17 11.75
N GLN A 372 -9.35 10.32 10.47
CA GLN A 372 -8.37 10.44 9.38
C GLN A 372 -9.00 11.16 8.18
N ILE A 373 -8.16 11.84 7.42
CA ILE A 373 -8.51 12.39 6.11
C ILE A 373 -7.45 11.94 5.13
N LEU A 374 -7.89 11.40 4.00
CA LEU A 374 -7.03 11.04 2.88
C LEU A 374 -7.41 11.90 1.68
N MET A 375 -6.43 12.35 0.91
CA MET A 375 -6.66 12.98 -0.38
C MET A 375 -6.45 11.93 -1.47
N ILE A 376 -7.37 11.84 -2.41
CA ILE A 376 -7.23 10.98 -3.58
C ILE A 376 -6.54 11.79 -4.66
N LEU A 377 -5.46 11.24 -5.19
CA LEU A 377 -4.69 11.82 -6.27
C LEU A 377 -4.89 10.98 -7.53
N ASP A 378 -5.51 11.57 -8.54
CA ASP A 378 -5.58 10.96 -9.86
C ASP A 378 -4.20 11.03 -10.52
N THR A 379 -3.68 9.88 -10.92
CA THR A 379 -2.43 9.77 -11.65
C THR A 379 -2.66 9.20 -13.03
N ALA A 380 -1.66 9.30 -13.91
CA ALA A 380 -1.73 8.70 -15.25
C ALA A 380 -1.96 7.18 -15.22
N ASN A 381 -1.68 6.52 -14.09
CA ASN A 381 -1.74 5.06 -13.94
C ASN A 381 -2.83 4.59 -12.94
N GLY A 382 -3.67 5.47 -12.45
CA GLY A 382 -4.74 5.17 -11.49
C GLY A 382 -4.77 6.11 -10.29
N GLU A 383 -5.51 5.73 -9.28
CA GLU A 383 -5.69 6.51 -8.07
C GLU A 383 -4.56 6.24 -7.06
N MET A 384 -4.15 7.27 -6.33
CA MET A 384 -3.29 7.18 -5.15
C MET A 384 -3.98 7.89 -4.00
N SER A 385 -3.81 7.39 -2.78
CA SER A 385 -4.27 8.08 -1.57
C SER A 385 -3.08 8.61 -0.77
N ALA A 386 -3.18 9.86 -0.35
CA ALA A 386 -2.16 10.57 0.42
C ALA A 386 -2.74 11.17 1.71
#